data_a13a450ec9a7fa5f8fbf88de44a979c5
#
_entry.id   a13a450ec9a7fa5f8fbf88de44a979c5
#
_cell.length_a   1.000
_cell.length_b   1.000
_cell.length_c   1.000
_cell.angle_alpha   90.00
_cell.angle_beta   90.00
_cell.angle_gamma   90.00
#
_symmetry.space_group_name_H-M   'P 1'
#
loop_
_entity.id
_entity.type
_entity.pdbx_description
1 polymer ?
#
loop_
_entity_poly.entity_id
_entity_poly.type
_entity_poly.pdbx_seq_one_letter_code
_entity_poly.pdbx_strand_id
1 'polypeptide(L)'
;MDCLIKGFLAKIVVPELAERGIDAMKKCGILNAELAAVVAAMGHLDMLTVADAGLPIPDGPKRIDLVVRPNLPNFLDVTATVLEEMAVQEVIIAREMAEVSALLYAEVRTLLQGTPVRFVSHEEFKALTVRCKAVVRTGEFTPYANVILVSGVVF
;
A
#
# COMPACT_ATOMS: atom_id res chain seq x y z
N MET A 1 -5.33 -15.31 -9.98
CA MET A 1 -5.24 -15.62 -11.43
C MET A 1 -4.91 -14.33 -12.14
N ASP A 2 -3.67 -14.27 -12.59
CA ASP A 2 -2.89 -13.06 -12.81
C ASP A 2 -3.43 -12.05 -13.83
N CYS A 3 -3.49 -10.80 -13.43
CA CYS A 3 -3.71 -9.65 -14.32
C CYS A 3 -2.61 -9.55 -15.41
N LEU A 4 -1.43 -10.11 -15.15
CA LEU A 4 -0.26 -10.12 -16.05
C LEU A 4 -0.39 -11.06 -17.25
N ILE A 5 -1.09 -12.18 -17.14
CA ILE A 5 -1.19 -13.18 -18.24
C ILE A 5 -2.17 -12.75 -19.33
N LYS A 6 -3.10 -11.84 -19.02
CA LYS A 6 -4.07 -11.33 -20.00
C LYS A 6 -3.52 -10.24 -20.93
N GLY A 7 -2.39 -9.65 -20.61
CA GLY A 7 -1.75 -8.61 -21.43
C GLY A 7 -1.16 -9.11 -22.75
N PHE A 8 -0.81 -10.40 -22.86
CA PHE A 8 -0.17 -10.94 -24.07
C PHE A 8 -1.19 -11.45 -25.12
N LEU A 9 -2.40 -11.81 -24.68
CA LEU A 9 -3.48 -12.25 -25.59
C LEU A 9 -4.37 -11.11 -26.09
N ALA A 10 -4.22 -9.90 -25.54
CA ALA A 10 -5.04 -8.73 -25.90
C ALA A 10 -4.67 -8.09 -27.26
N LYS A 11 -3.70 -8.63 -27.98
CA LYS A 11 -3.35 -8.14 -29.36
C LYS A 11 -4.23 -8.72 -30.47
N ILE A 12 -5.21 -9.55 -30.14
CA ILE A 12 -6.24 -9.98 -31.09
C ILE A 12 -7.58 -9.43 -30.59
N VAL A 13 -7.69 -8.12 -30.47
CA VAL A 13 -8.99 -7.46 -30.29
C VAL A 13 -9.52 -7.17 -31.68
N VAL A 14 -10.61 -7.85 -32.04
CA VAL A 14 -11.38 -7.60 -33.24
C VAL A 14 -11.78 -6.11 -33.24
N PRO A 15 -11.54 -5.34 -34.33
CA PRO A 15 -11.81 -3.91 -34.38
C PRO A 15 -13.27 -3.53 -34.05
N GLU A 16 -14.19 -4.45 -34.20
CA GLU A 16 -15.62 -4.29 -34.00
C GLU A 16 -16.04 -4.06 -32.52
N LEU A 17 -15.16 -4.36 -31.54
CA LEU A 17 -15.43 -4.09 -30.11
C LEU A 17 -15.00 -2.67 -29.67
N ALA A 18 -14.15 -2.01 -30.45
CA ALA A 18 -13.70 -0.64 -30.17
C ALA A 18 -14.74 0.43 -30.48
N GLU A 19 -15.73 0.14 -31.34
CA GLU A 19 -16.78 1.09 -31.73
C GLU A 19 -17.99 1.12 -30.78
N ARG A 20 -18.15 0.12 -29.93
CA ARG A 20 -19.12 0.17 -28.83
C ARG A 20 -18.39 0.72 -27.61
N GLY A 21 -18.49 2.00 -27.35
CA GLY A 21 -17.97 2.63 -26.12
C GLY A 21 -18.46 1.88 -24.89
N ILE A 22 -17.83 0.72 -24.60
CA ILE A 22 -18.04 -0.01 -23.37
C ILE A 22 -17.17 0.71 -22.34
N ASP A 23 -17.78 1.62 -21.58
CA ASP A 23 -17.21 2.17 -20.38
C ASP A 23 -16.98 1.02 -19.40
N ALA A 24 -15.80 0.36 -19.55
CA ALA A 24 -15.44 -0.78 -18.71
C ALA A 24 -14.90 -0.25 -17.39
N MET A 25 -15.57 -0.61 -16.30
CA MET A 25 -15.07 -0.35 -14.94
C MET A 25 -13.71 -1.03 -14.71
N LYS A 26 -12.79 -0.38 -13.99
CA LYS A 26 -11.51 -0.99 -13.57
C LYS A 26 -11.77 -2.32 -12.85
N LYS A 27 -11.10 -3.39 -13.28
CA LYS A 27 -11.38 -4.76 -12.83
C LYS A 27 -10.38 -5.31 -11.81
N CYS A 28 -9.19 -4.74 -11.71
CA CYS A 28 -8.08 -5.26 -10.89
C CYS A 28 -7.22 -4.14 -10.33
N GLY A 29 -6.35 -4.49 -9.39
CA GLY A 29 -5.47 -3.57 -8.69
C GLY A 29 -6.24 -2.68 -7.71
N ILE A 30 -5.68 -1.54 -7.38
CA ILE A 30 -6.28 -0.60 -6.41
C ILE A 30 -7.55 0.01 -7.00
N LEU A 31 -8.73 -0.34 -6.46
CA LEU A 31 -10.02 0.19 -6.89
C LEU A 31 -10.40 1.49 -6.17
N ASN A 32 -9.82 1.76 -4.99
CA ASN A 32 -10.02 3.04 -4.31
C ASN A 32 -9.39 4.16 -5.12
N ALA A 33 -10.19 5.12 -5.57
CA ALA A 33 -9.74 6.18 -6.50
C ALA A 33 -8.66 7.08 -5.87
N GLU A 34 -8.77 7.39 -4.57
CA GLU A 34 -7.80 8.25 -3.89
C GLU A 34 -6.46 7.56 -3.72
N LEU A 35 -6.47 6.28 -3.32
CA LEU A 35 -5.25 5.47 -3.16
C LEU A 35 -4.59 5.23 -4.53
N ALA A 36 -5.36 4.87 -5.55
CA ALA A 36 -4.85 4.70 -6.92
C ALA A 36 -4.19 5.98 -7.45
N ALA A 37 -4.82 7.13 -7.23
CA ALA A 37 -4.25 8.42 -7.66
C ALA A 37 -2.94 8.74 -6.93
N VAL A 38 -2.85 8.47 -5.63
CA VAL A 38 -1.61 8.68 -4.87
C VAL A 38 -0.51 7.76 -5.36
N VAL A 39 -0.77 6.45 -5.49
CA VAL A 39 0.24 5.48 -5.96
C VAL A 39 0.72 5.84 -7.37
N ALA A 40 -0.19 6.21 -8.28
CA ALA A 40 0.15 6.62 -9.64
C ALA A 40 0.99 7.92 -9.71
N ALA A 41 0.89 8.77 -8.70
CA ALA A 41 1.63 10.04 -8.61
C ALA A 41 2.95 9.92 -7.84
N MET A 42 3.28 8.74 -7.26
CA MET A 42 4.51 8.54 -6.48
C MET A 42 5.74 8.64 -7.36
N GLY A 43 6.69 9.47 -6.95
CA GLY A 43 8.03 9.54 -7.54
C GLY A 43 9.05 8.81 -6.69
N HIS A 44 10.30 8.75 -7.19
CA HIS A 44 11.42 8.15 -6.46
C HIS A 44 11.61 8.81 -5.08
N LEU A 45 11.77 8.01 -4.03
CA LEU A 45 11.89 8.40 -2.62
C LEU A 45 10.63 8.99 -1.98
N ASP A 46 9.53 9.10 -2.69
CA ASP A 46 8.26 9.43 -2.06
C ASP A 46 7.84 8.32 -1.09
N MET A 47 7.15 8.69 -0.04
CA MET A 47 6.76 7.77 1.03
C MET A 47 5.24 7.66 1.15
N LEU A 48 4.75 6.43 1.35
CA LEU A 48 3.37 6.10 1.64
C LEU A 48 3.29 5.30 2.93
N THR A 49 2.46 5.71 3.87
CA THR A 49 2.20 4.95 5.10
C THR A 49 0.94 4.10 4.94
N VAL A 50 1.01 2.82 5.31
CA VAL A 50 -0.16 1.97 5.60
C VAL A 50 -0.19 1.75 7.10
N ALA A 51 -1.33 2.05 7.74
CA ALA A 51 -1.42 2.18 9.18
C ALA A 51 -2.59 1.40 9.78
N ASP A 52 -2.43 1.02 11.06
CA ASP A 52 -3.52 0.54 11.90
C ASP A 52 -4.60 1.62 12.13
N ALA A 53 -5.71 1.23 12.75
CA ALA A 53 -6.84 2.14 12.98
C ALA A 53 -6.54 3.25 13.98
N GLY A 54 -5.47 3.11 14.78
CA GLY A 54 -5.15 4.00 15.90
C GLY A 54 -3.97 4.93 15.68
N LEU A 55 -3.20 4.79 14.60
CA LEU A 55 -2.06 5.66 14.34
C LEU A 55 -2.53 7.12 14.22
N PRO A 56 -1.95 8.06 14.99
CA PRO A 56 -2.24 9.47 14.81
C PRO A 56 -1.73 9.94 13.44
N ILE A 57 -2.63 10.51 12.65
CA ILE A 57 -2.32 11.03 11.32
C ILE A 57 -2.12 12.53 11.43
N PRO A 58 -0.90 13.04 11.16
CA PRO A 58 -0.61 14.47 11.26
C PRO A 58 -1.25 15.27 10.11
N ASP A 59 -1.28 16.58 10.28
CA ASP A 59 -1.56 17.50 9.18
C ASP A 59 -0.42 17.45 8.16
N GLY A 60 -0.75 17.58 6.87
CA GLY A 60 0.18 17.57 5.76
C GLY A 60 -0.03 16.41 4.80
N PRO A 61 0.25 15.15 5.16
CA PRO A 61 -0.02 14.02 4.28
C PRO A 61 -1.53 13.84 4.02
N LYS A 62 -1.86 13.38 2.80
CA LYS A 62 -3.25 13.06 2.49
C LYS A 62 -3.72 11.88 3.36
N ARG A 63 -4.82 12.06 4.08
CA ARG A 63 -5.49 10.97 4.78
C ARG A 63 -6.38 10.19 3.82
N ILE A 64 -6.13 8.89 3.70
CA ILE A 64 -6.98 7.94 2.96
C ILE A 64 -7.57 6.96 3.97
N ASP A 65 -8.83 7.13 4.30
CA ASP A 65 -9.49 6.35 5.34
C ASP A 65 -10.29 5.20 4.72
N LEU A 66 -9.80 3.97 4.90
CA LEU A 66 -10.44 2.75 4.38
C LEU A 66 -11.24 2.01 5.45
N VAL A 67 -11.25 2.50 6.70
CA VAL A 67 -11.86 1.79 7.82
C VAL A 67 -13.37 1.69 7.66
N VAL A 68 -13.88 0.46 7.76
CA VAL A 68 -15.32 0.17 7.84
C VAL A 68 -15.69 -0.27 9.26
N ARG A 69 -14.92 -1.19 9.83
CA ARG A 69 -15.07 -1.72 11.19
C ARG A 69 -13.76 -2.40 11.63
N PRO A 70 -13.61 -2.85 12.89
CA PRO A 70 -12.42 -3.58 13.32
C PRO A 70 -12.02 -4.69 12.35
N ASN A 71 -10.75 -4.69 11.96
CA ASN A 71 -10.11 -5.61 11.01
C ASN A 71 -10.73 -5.65 9.60
N LEU A 72 -11.41 -4.58 9.16
CA LEU A 72 -11.96 -4.48 7.81
C LEU A 72 -11.77 -3.07 7.22
N PRO A 73 -10.98 -2.95 6.13
CA PRO A 73 -10.00 -3.95 5.65
C PRO A 73 -8.86 -4.15 6.65
N ASN A 74 -8.25 -5.33 6.67
CA ASN A 74 -7.07 -5.56 7.49
C ASN A 74 -5.83 -4.93 6.86
N PHE A 75 -4.77 -4.81 7.66
CA PHE A 75 -3.52 -4.17 7.27
C PHE A 75 -2.76 -4.93 6.18
N LEU A 76 -2.72 -6.27 6.25
CA LEU A 76 -1.97 -7.09 5.31
C LEU A 76 -2.56 -7.05 3.91
N ASP A 77 -3.89 -7.14 3.77
CA ASP A 77 -4.56 -7.07 2.47
C ASP A 77 -4.34 -5.72 1.79
N VAL A 78 -4.42 -4.63 2.55
CA VAL A 78 -4.17 -3.28 2.02
C VAL A 78 -2.70 -3.13 1.60
N THR A 79 -1.76 -3.59 2.45
CA THR A 79 -0.33 -3.51 2.15
C THR A 79 0.02 -4.35 0.93
N ALA A 80 -0.51 -5.59 0.83
CA ALA A 80 -0.32 -6.46 -0.34
C ALA A 80 -0.80 -5.78 -1.63
N THR A 81 -2.01 -5.21 -1.60
CA THR A 81 -2.60 -4.53 -2.76
C THR A 81 -1.75 -3.34 -3.22
N VAL A 82 -1.17 -2.58 -2.29
CA VAL A 82 -0.26 -1.47 -2.64
C VAL A 82 1.04 -1.99 -3.25
N LEU A 83 1.61 -3.07 -2.70
CA LEU A 83 2.85 -3.68 -3.20
C LEU A 83 2.71 -4.29 -4.61
N GLU A 84 1.50 -4.65 -5.04
CA GLU A 84 1.24 -5.11 -6.41
C GLU A 84 1.40 -4.01 -7.46
N GLU A 85 1.19 -2.74 -7.09
CA GLU A 85 1.22 -1.59 -8.01
C GLU A 85 2.38 -0.63 -7.76
N MET A 86 3.07 -0.71 -6.61
CA MET A 86 4.12 0.22 -6.21
C MET A 86 5.48 -0.46 -6.14
N ALA A 87 6.44 0.03 -6.91
CA ALA A 87 7.84 -0.37 -6.72
C ALA A 87 8.38 0.19 -5.40
N VAL A 88 8.77 -0.70 -4.48
CA VAL A 88 9.25 -0.33 -3.15
C VAL A 88 10.71 -0.73 -2.99
N GLN A 89 11.57 0.24 -2.68
CA GLN A 89 13.00 0.01 -2.49
C GLN A 89 13.42 -0.16 -1.02
N GLU A 90 12.66 0.39 -0.09
CA GLU A 90 12.88 0.28 1.35
C GLU A 90 11.53 0.32 2.08
N VAL A 91 11.45 -0.39 3.19
CA VAL A 91 10.30 -0.31 4.11
C VAL A 91 10.79 0.12 5.49
N ILE A 92 10.10 1.08 6.11
CA ILE A 92 10.40 1.53 7.46
C ILE A 92 9.34 0.97 8.39
N ILE A 93 9.79 0.33 9.47
CA ILE A 93 8.94 -0.34 10.47
C ILE A 93 9.37 0.10 11.87
N ALA A 94 8.42 0.29 12.77
CA ALA A 94 8.72 0.49 14.17
C ALA A 94 9.22 -0.83 14.81
N ARG A 95 10.29 -0.77 15.63
CA ARG A 95 10.84 -1.98 16.33
C ARG A 95 9.77 -2.66 17.16
N GLU A 96 8.88 -1.88 17.73
CA GLU A 96 7.77 -2.33 18.56
C GLU A 96 6.83 -3.31 17.82
N MET A 97 6.72 -3.23 16.49
CA MET A 97 5.99 -4.25 15.72
C MET A 97 6.62 -5.64 15.90
N ALA A 98 7.94 -5.74 15.80
CA ALA A 98 8.64 -7.04 15.95
C ALA A 98 8.61 -7.54 17.39
N GLU A 99 8.64 -6.64 18.38
CA GLU A 99 8.69 -6.96 19.81
C GLU A 99 7.31 -7.33 20.37
N VAL A 100 6.25 -6.62 19.97
CA VAL A 100 4.90 -6.75 20.54
C VAL A 100 3.98 -7.59 19.65
N SER A 101 4.11 -7.48 18.34
CA SER A 101 3.25 -8.12 17.34
C SER A 101 4.05 -9.06 16.43
N ALA A 102 4.85 -9.95 17.01
CA ALA A 102 5.81 -10.78 16.31
C ALA A 102 5.20 -11.66 15.20
N LEU A 103 3.97 -12.17 15.36
CA LEU A 103 3.27 -12.93 14.33
C LEU A 103 2.97 -12.06 13.12
N LEU A 104 2.40 -10.88 13.32
CA LEU A 104 2.15 -9.93 12.24
C LEU A 104 3.44 -9.52 11.55
N TYR A 105 4.51 -9.28 12.31
CA TYR A 105 5.82 -8.96 11.74
C TYR A 105 6.34 -10.07 10.82
N ALA A 106 6.18 -11.35 11.20
CA ALA A 106 6.57 -12.48 10.34
C ALA A 106 5.78 -12.52 9.03
N GLU A 107 4.47 -12.24 9.07
CA GLU A 107 3.62 -12.13 7.86
C GLU A 107 4.04 -10.96 6.98
N VAL A 108 4.31 -9.80 7.58
CA VAL A 108 4.83 -8.62 6.87
C VAL A 108 6.17 -8.94 6.19
N ARG A 109 7.10 -9.61 6.88
CA ARG A 109 8.39 -10.01 6.30
C ARG A 109 8.21 -10.93 5.09
N THR A 110 7.27 -11.85 5.16
CA THR A 110 6.92 -12.74 4.04
C THR A 110 6.37 -11.94 2.86
N LEU A 111 5.48 -10.99 3.13
CA LEU A 111 4.87 -10.12 2.11
C LEU A 111 5.91 -9.24 1.40
N LEU A 112 6.92 -8.75 2.11
CA LEU A 112 7.95 -7.87 1.58
C LEU A 112 9.00 -8.57 0.68
N GLN A 113 9.04 -9.89 0.64
CA GLN A 113 9.87 -10.70 -0.27
C GLN A 113 11.35 -10.28 -0.34
N GLY A 114 11.94 -9.90 0.79
CA GLY A 114 13.36 -9.51 0.86
C GLY A 114 13.62 -8.01 0.64
N THR A 115 12.60 -7.19 0.41
CA THR A 115 12.78 -5.73 0.39
C THR A 115 13.49 -5.26 1.67
N PRO A 116 14.50 -4.40 1.59
CA PRO A 116 15.23 -3.88 2.74
C PRO A 116 14.30 -3.25 3.77
N VAL A 117 14.50 -3.58 5.04
CA VAL A 117 13.73 -3.02 6.16
C VAL A 117 14.63 -2.18 7.05
N ARG A 118 14.23 -0.94 7.27
CA ARG A 118 14.83 -0.03 8.26
C ARG A 118 13.97 0.03 9.51
N PHE A 119 14.59 -0.24 10.66
CA PHE A 119 13.91 -0.14 11.95
C PHE A 119 14.14 1.23 12.58
N VAL A 120 13.06 1.79 13.10
CA VAL A 120 13.05 3.03 13.88
C VAL A 120 12.26 2.82 15.17
N SER A 121 12.29 3.75 16.12
CA SER A 121 11.34 3.76 17.23
C SER A 121 9.95 4.16 16.74
N HIS A 122 8.89 3.81 17.48
CA HIS A 122 7.53 4.24 17.13
C HIS A 122 7.38 5.77 17.13
N GLU A 123 8.10 6.48 17.99
CA GLU A 123 8.10 7.95 17.98
C GLU A 123 8.76 8.52 16.72
N GLU A 124 9.89 7.96 16.29
CA GLU A 124 10.52 8.31 15.00
C GLU A 124 9.64 7.96 13.81
N PHE A 125 8.95 6.82 13.88
CA PHE A 125 7.98 6.42 12.85
C PHE A 125 6.87 7.47 12.70
N LYS A 126 6.25 7.90 13.80
CA LYS A 126 5.24 8.97 13.79
C LYS A 126 5.77 10.28 13.23
N ALA A 127 7.00 10.66 13.58
CA ALA A 127 7.62 11.86 13.04
C ALA A 127 7.85 11.77 11.52
N LEU A 128 8.18 10.58 11.00
CA LEU A 128 8.37 10.35 9.57
C LEU A 128 7.06 10.42 8.77
N THR A 129 5.91 10.08 9.38
CA THR A 129 4.62 10.13 8.67
C THR A 129 4.28 11.52 8.14
N VAL A 130 4.75 12.59 8.80
CA VAL A 130 4.58 13.98 8.34
C VAL A 130 5.14 14.20 6.92
N ARG A 131 6.16 13.42 6.53
CA ARG A 131 6.83 13.54 5.24
C ARG A 131 6.22 12.65 4.15
N CYS A 132 5.24 11.82 4.49
CA CYS A 132 4.58 10.94 3.54
C CYS A 132 3.63 11.72 2.62
N LYS A 133 3.44 11.23 1.39
CA LYS A 133 2.42 11.76 0.46
C LYS A 133 1.01 11.48 0.97
N ALA A 134 0.84 10.30 1.56
CA ALA A 134 -0.42 9.92 2.19
C ALA A 134 -0.21 8.95 3.35
N VAL A 135 -1.21 8.88 4.21
CA VAL A 135 -1.38 7.85 5.24
C VAL A 135 -2.68 7.12 4.97
N VAL A 136 -2.58 5.84 4.68
CA VAL A 136 -3.71 4.93 4.45
C VAL A 136 -4.08 4.29 5.78
N ARG A 137 -5.23 4.68 6.34
CA ARG A 137 -5.75 4.11 7.58
C ARG A 137 -6.57 2.86 7.27
N THR A 138 -6.17 1.73 7.83
CA THR A 138 -6.88 0.44 7.74
C THR A 138 -7.74 0.19 8.96
N GLY A 139 -8.54 -0.88 8.91
CA GLY A 139 -9.31 -1.34 10.07
C GLY A 139 -8.50 -2.15 11.08
N GLU A 140 -7.19 -2.29 10.93
CA GLU A 140 -6.33 -3.13 11.77
C GLU A 140 -6.31 -2.67 13.23
N PHE A 141 -6.48 -3.64 14.15
CA PHE A 141 -6.45 -3.39 15.61
C PHE A 141 -5.23 -4.03 16.28
N THR A 142 -4.38 -4.72 15.51
CA THR A 142 -3.10 -5.23 16.04
C THR A 142 -2.17 -4.06 16.32
N PRO A 143 -1.60 -3.95 17.53
CA PRO A 143 -0.70 -2.85 17.87
C PRO A 143 0.52 -2.78 16.93
N TYR A 144 0.90 -1.55 16.58
CA TYR A 144 2.07 -1.25 15.74
C TYR A 144 2.00 -1.82 14.32
N ALA A 145 0.81 -2.16 13.81
CA ALA A 145 0.60 -2.61 12.43
C ALA A 145 0.74 -1.45 11.45
N ASN A 146 1.96 -0.94 11.31
CA ASN A 146 2.26 0.25 10.53
C ASN A 146 3.54 0.07 9.71
N VAL A 147 3.51 0.41 8.42
CA VAL A 147 4.68 0.46 7.55
C VAL A 147 4.73 1.77 6.78
N ILE A 148 5.95 2.28 6.53
CA ILE A 148 6.18 3.32 5.53
C ILE A 148 6.89 2.66 4.35
N LEU A 149 6.28 2.73 3.19
CA LEU A 149 6.79 2.23 1.92
C LEU A 149 7.52 3.38 1.21
N VAL A 150 8.81 3.20 0.92
CA VAL A 150 9.61 4.17 0.18
C VAL A 150 9.65 3.78 -1.29
N SER A 151 9.16 4.65 -2.15
CA SER A 151 9.06 4.40 -3.59
C SER A 151 10.44 4.27 -4.24
N GLY A 152 10.60 3.23 -5.02
CA GLY A 152 11.74 2.97 -5.88
C GLY A 152 11.48 3.36 -7.34
N VAL A 153 12.40 2.95 -8.21
CA VAL A 153 12.29 3.08 -9.66
C VAL A 153 12.21 1.70 -10.31
N VAL A 154 11.66 1.62 -11.50
CA VAL A 154 11.47 0.36 -12.26
C VAL A 154 12.42 0.21 -13.46
N PHE A 155 13.41 1.08 -13.55
CA PHE A 155 14.44 1.10 -14.61
C PHE A 155 15.84 1.19 -14.03
#